data_79022237d6387a92bf89410e2c091b1a
#
_entry.id   79022237d6387a92bf89410e2c091b1a
#
_cell.length_a   1.000
_cell.length_b   1.000
_cell.length_c   1.000
_cell.angle_alpha   90.00
_cell.angle_beta   90.00
_cell.angle_gamma   90.00
#
_symmetry.space_group_name_H-M   'P 1'
#
loop_
_entity.id
_entity.type
_entity.pdbx_description
1 polymer ?
#
loop_
_entity_poly.entity_id
_entity_poly.type
_entity_poly.pdbx_seq_one_letter_code
_entity_poly.pdbx_strand_id
1 'polypeptide(L)'
;REVTFGEDLFQTSRLSFKTIEEICHILKGYKQLMDDYGVTRSRLYGTTVIREVANRRSILDQIYIQTGMRVEVIDMPKEVYYKYALLYYKMTHQYHLTDPTKATLFLDITSGGVGLTVWRGESLLFQRNMHSGSLRVMESFNRNQRSSISFPRAITEYLHRMIGPLREELQTFNIDSIVLSGDEAQYMTHLMGQENNKEDIITVEPERFKGLINSFDGVTATKLMNRYKLPEYKANILMPTII
;
A
#
# COMPACT_ATOMS: atom_id res chain seq x y z
N ARG A 1 12.97 4.02 9.43
CA ARG A 1 12.14 4.48 10.58
C ARG A 1 10.78 4.86 10.03
N GLU A 2 9.73 4.26 10.55
CA GLU A 2 8.35 4.56 10.17
C GLU A 2 7.87 5.81 10.93
N VAL A 3 7.18 6.70 10.21
CA VAL A 3 6.43 7.82 10.79
C VAL A 3 4.94 7.52 10.61
N THR A 4 4.19 7.51 11.69
CA THR A 4 2.75 7.22 11.63
C THR A 4 1.99 8.52 11.34
N PHE A 5 1.64 8.74 10.06
CA PHE A 5 0.92 9.94 9.62
C PHE A 5 -0.60 9.84 9.74
N GLY A 6 -1.14 8.64 9.94
CA GLY A 6 -2.55 8.35 9.73
C GLY A 6 -3.51 9.14 10.62
N GLU A 7 -3.23 9.25 11.92
CA GLU A 7 -4.15 9.89 12.86
C GLU A 7 -4.31 11.39 12.61
N ASP A 8 -3.20 12.11 12.38
CA ASP A 8 -3.23 13.55 12.11
C ASP A 8 -3.98 13.86 10.80
N LEU A 9 -3.70 13.08 9.75
CA LEU A 9 -4.27 13.31 8.42
C LEU A 9 -5.79 13.09 8.39
N PHE A 10 -6.25 11.98 8.94
CA PHE A 10 -7.66 11.60 8.85
C PHE A 10 -8.56 12.42 9.78
N GLN A 11 -8.08 12.86 10.94
CA GLN A 11 -8.86 13.66 11.87
C GLN A 11 -8.87 15.16 11.54
N THR A 12 -7.74 15.70 11.10
CA THR A 12 -7.56 17.16 10.97
C THR A 12 -7.30 17.62 9.53
N SER A 13 -7.05 16.70 8.59
CA SER A 13 -6.53 16.97 7.24
C SER A 13 -5.23 17.80 7.25
N ARG A 14 -4.48 17.78 8.35
CA ARG A 14 -3.25 18.56 8.53
C ARG A 14 -2.21 17.70 9.25
N LEU A 15 -0.93 17.90 8.96
CA LEU A 15 0.14 17.36 9.79
C LEU A 15 0.45 18.29 10.94
N SER A 16 0.65 17.70 12.12
CA SER A 16 1.07 18.44 13.31
C SER A 16 2.50 18.96 13.17
N PHE A 17 2.83 19.99 13.95
CA PHE A 17 4.19 20.53 13.96
C PHE A 17 5.21 19.47 14.37
N LYS A 18 4.87 18.64 15.34
CA LYS A 18 5.70 17.53 15.82
C LYS A 18 5.99 16.53 14.71
N THR A 19 4.98 16.15 13.93
CA THR A 19 5.14 15.23 12.80
C THR A 19 6.04 15.82 11.71
N ILE A 20 5.91 17.14 11.44
CA ILE A 20 6.76 17.85 10.49
C ILE A 20 8.22 17.86 10.95
N GLU A 21 8.48 18.12 12.22
CA GLU A 21 9.82 18.06 12.80
C GLU A 21 10.43 16.67 12.71
N GLU A 22 9.64 15.64 12.97
CA GLU A 22 10.10 14.24 12.84
C GLU A 22 10.48 13.91 11.40
N ILE A 23 9.67 14.31 10.41
CA ILE A 23 10.01 14.19 8.97
C ILE A 23 11.34 14.87 8.68
N CYS A 24 11.50 16.13 9.10
CA CYS A 24 12.72 16.88 8.87
C CYS A 24 13.95 16.23 9.52
N HIS A 25 13.79 15.66 10.71
CA HIS A 25 14.87 14.94 11.40
C HIS A 25 15.31 13.69 10.61
N ILE A 26 14.34 12.91 10.11
CA ILE A 26 14.62 11.73 9.29
C ILE A 26 15.31 12.13 7.98
N LEU A 27 14.83 13.18 7.31
CA LEU A 27 15.42 13.65 6.07
C LEU A 27 16.84 14.19 6.25
N LYS A 28 17.16 14.84 7.39
CA LYS A 28 18.54 15.20 7.75
C LYS A 28 19.45 13.97 7.86
N GLY A 29 18.94 12.88 8.48
CA GLY A 29 19.66 11.61 8.56
C GLY A 29 19.93 11.00 7.18
N TYR A 30 18.94 11.00 6.28
CA TYR A 30 19.14 10.54 4.90
C TYR A 30 20.13 11.42 4.14
N LYS A 31 20.08 12.75 4.34
CA LYS A 31 21.04 13.66 3.70
C LYS A 31 22.46 13.34 4.14
N GLN A 32 22.70 13.13 5.45
CA GLN A 32 24.00 12.73 5.95
C GLN A 32 24.48 11.41 5.32
N LEU A 33 23.60 10.40 5.24
CA LEU A 33 23.93 9.14 4.56
C LEU A 33 24.29 9.36 3.08
N MET A 34 23.55 10.19 2.38
CA MET A 34 23.86 10.50 0.97
C MET A 34 25.22 11.18 0.83
N ASP A 35 25.57 12.08 1.74
CA ASP A 35 26.86 12.75 1.75
C ASP A 35 27.99 11.75 2.06
N ASP A 36 27.79 10.86 3.06
CA ASP A 36 28.76 9.82 3.45
C ASP A 36 29.03 8.81 2.32
N TYR A 37 28.00 8.51 1.50
CA TYR A 37 28.13 7.61 0.34
C TYR A 37 28.45 8.33 -0.97
N GLY A 38 28.71 9.63 -0.96
CA GLY A 38 29.05 10.41 -2.15
C GLY A 38 27.92 10.50 -3.19
N VAL A 39 26.66 10.46 -2.76
CA VAL A 39 25.50 10.55 -3.66
C VAL A 39 25.38 11.96 -4.22
N THR A 40 25.59 12.10 -5.53
CA THR A 40 25.58 13.40 -6.23
C THR A 40 24.22 13.80 -6.78
N ARG A 41 23.28 12.87 -6.91
CA ARG A 41 21.93 13.12 -7.44
C ARG A 41 20.89 12.40 -6.60
N SER A 42 19.93 13.15 -6.12
CA SER A 42 18.78 12.62 -5.38
C SER A 42 17.49 13.35 -5.79
N ARG A 43 16.37 12.68 -5.66
CA ARG A 43 15.03 13.28 -5.81
C ARG A 43 14.17 12.86 -4.62
N LEU A 44 13.44 13.80 -4.07
CA LEU A 44 12.53 13.56 -2.96
C LEU A 44 11.09 13.78 -3.45
N TYR A 45 10.29 12.74 -3.41
CA TYR A 45 8.90 12.80 -3.82
C TYR A 45 7.95 12.84 -2.63
N GLY A 46 6.99 13.75 -2.68
CA GLY A 46 5.83 13.76 -1.78
C GLY A 46 4.65 13.06 -2.46
N THR A 47 4.12 12.05 -1.80
CA THR A 47 3.01 11.23 -2.30
C THR A 47 1.72 11.54 -1.54
N THR A 48 0.84 10.57 -1.35
CA THR A 48 -0.52 10.72 -0.83
C THR A 48 -0.63 11.68 0.36
N VAL A 49 0.14 11.49 1.43
CA VAL A 49 0.04 12.34 2.63
C VAL A 49 0.34 13.78 2.30
N ILE A 50 1.50 14.06 1.67
CA ILE A 50 1.90 15.43 1.32
C ILE A 50 0.97 16.05 0.27
N ARG A 51 0.41 15.23 -0.60
CA ARG A 51 -0.52 15.67 -1.65
C ARG A 51 -1.86 16.12 -1.09
N GLU A 52 -2.37 15.44 -0.07
CA GLU A 52 -3.73 15.64 0.45
C GLU A 52 -3.83 16.59 1.64
N VAL A 53 -2.74 16.87 2.36
CA VAL A 53 -2.80 17.73 3.55
C VAL A 53 -3.07 19.19 3.21
N ALA A 54 -3.92 19.84 4.02
CA ALA A 54 -4.29 21.24 3.85
C ALA A 54 -3.11 22.20 4.10
N ASN A 55 -2.15 21.83 4.97
CA ASN A 55 -0.97 22.64 5.29
C ASN A 55 0.27 22.25 4.46
N ARG A 56 0.06 21.67 3.27
CA ARG A 56 1.15 21.23 2.37
C ARG A 56 2.24 22.26 2.14
N ARG A 57 1.87 23.51 1.86
CA ARG A 57 2.84 24.58 1.59
C ARG A 57 3.79 24.78 2.74
N SER A 58 3.25 24.90 3.96
CA SER A 58 4.04 25.04 5.17
C SER A 58 5.00 23.85 5.40
N ILE A 59 4.55 22.63 5.10
CA ILE A 59 5.39 21.43 5.23
C ILE A 59 6.55 21.47 4.25
N LEU A 60 6.29 21.80 2.99
CA LEU A 60 7.33 21.89 1.94
C LEU A 60 8.36 22.96 2.29
N ASP A 61 7.90 24.11 2.77
CA ASP A 61 8.77 25.22 3.20
C ASP A 61 9.64 24.79 4.40
N GLN A 62 9.04 24.14 5.40
CA GLN A 62 9.78 23.65 6.58
C GLN A 62 10.83 22.59 6.20
N ILE A 63 10.49 21.65 5.34
CA ILE A 63 11.45 20.65 4.85
C ILE A 63 12.61 21.36 4.14
N TYR A 64 12.32 22.30 3.26
CA TYR A 64 13.37 23.03 2.53
C TYR A 64 14.26 23.84 3.47
N ILE A 65 13.67 24.61 4.39
CA ILE A 65 14.42 25.45 5.35
C ILE A 65 15.32 24.59 6.22
N GLN A 66 14.82 23.46 6.72
CA GLN A 66 15.55 22.64 7.68
C GLN A 66 16.57 21.68 7.05
N THR A 67 16.35 21.23 5.82
CA THR A 67 17.17 20.19 5.18
C THR A 67 17.87 20.62 3.90
N GLY A 68 17.43 21.71 3.29
CA GLY A 68 17.85 22.14 1.96
C GLY A 68 17.29 21.27 0.82
N MET A 69 16.48 20.25 1.13
CA MET A 69 15.92 19.32 0.16
C MET A 69 14.60 19.86 -0.39
N ARG A 70 14.42 19.77 -1.72
CA ARG A 70 13.16 20.13 -2.36
C ARG A 70 12.32 18.88 -2.58
N VAL A 71 11.07 18.94 -2.14
CA VAL A 71 10.09 17.87 -2.35
C VAL A 71 9.29 18.19 -3.62
N GLU A 72 9.32 17.28 -4.58
CA GLU A 72 8.41 17.28 -5.73
C GLU A 72 7.14 16.51 -5.36
N VAL A 73 6.01 17.20 -5.28
CA VAL A 73 4.72 16.52 -5.03
C VAL A 73 4.23 15.95 -6.35
N ILE A 74 4.18 14.62 -6.43
CA ILE A 74 3.74 13.91 -7.63
C ILE A 74 2.27 13.50 -7.52
N ASP A 75 1.59 13.45 -8.66
CA ASP A 75 0.25 12.89 -8.76
C ASP A 75 0.28 11.36 -8.62
N MET A 76 -0.90 10.79 -8.41
CA MET A 76 -1.04 9.36 -8.19
C MET A 76 -0.67 8.52 -9.45
N PRO A 77 -1.03 8.90 -10.68
CA PRO A 77 -0.55 8.22 -11.88
C PRO A 77 0.97 8.10 -11.97
N LYS A 78 1.68 9.19 -11.70
CA LYS A 78 3.14 9.23 -11.74
C LYS A 78 3.77 8.39 -10.63
N GLU A 79 3.19 8.42 -9.43
CA GLU A 79 3.59 7.58 -8.30
C GLU A 79 3.50 6.09 -8.66
N VAL A 80 2.33 5.65 -9.16
CA VAL A 80 2.07 4.27 -9.57
C VAL A 80 2.99 3.86 -10.73
N TYR A 81 3.18 4.74 -11.72
CA TYR A 81 4.09 4.47 -12.83
C TYR A 81 5.52 4.21 -12.33
N TYR A 82 6.07 5.08 -11.48
CA TYR A 82 7.42 4.89 -10.96
C TYR A 82 7.56 3.62 -10.12
N LYS A 83 6.52 3.26 -9.38
CA LYS A 83 6.51 2.06 -8.54
C LYS A 83 6.52 0.79 -9.38
N TYR A 84 5.73 0.72 -10.42
CA TYR A 84 5.49 -0.53 -11.15
C TYR A 84 6.25 -0.71 -12.44
N ALA A 85 6.62 0.35 -13.15
CA ALA A 85 7.35 0.23 -14.41
C ALA A 85 8.66 -0.56 -14.23
N LEU A 86 9.44 -0.25 -13.19
CA LEU A 86 10.67 -0.97 -12.91
C LEU A 86 10.42 -2.41 -12.42
N LEU A 87 9.41 -2.60 -11.58
CA LEU A 87 9.05 -3.93 -11.08
C LEU A 87 8.60 -4.84 -12.21
N TYR A 88 7.72 -4.34 -13.09
CA TYR A 88 7.26 -5.08 -14.27
C TYR A 88 8.42 -5.44 -15.19
N TYR A 89 9.31 -4.49 -15.47
CA TYR A 89 10.51 -4.73 -16.28
C TYR A 89 11.37 -5.85 -15.67
N LYS A 90 11.65 -5.81 -14.38
CA LYS A 90 12.41 -6.86 -13.69
C LYS A 90 11.70 -8.21 -13.76
N MET A 91 10.42 -8.26 -13.48
CA MET A 91 9.64 -9.51 -13.53
C MET A 91 9.65 -10.16 -14.90
N THR A 92 9.55 -9.35 -15.96
CA THR A 92 9.47 -9.85 -17.33
C THR A 92 10.85 -10.23 -17.88
N HIS A 93 11.85 -9.37 -17.72
CA HIS A 93 13.14 -9.50 -18.41
C HIS A 93 14.25 -10.12 -17.55
N GLN A 94 14.17 -9.99 -16.24
CA GLN A 94 15.22 -10.48 -15.34
C GLN A 94 14.83 -11.77 -14.64
N TYR A 95 13.59 -11.86 -14.15
CA TYR A 95 13.12 -13.03 -13.40
C TYR A 95 12.26 -13.98 -14.23
N HIS A 96 11.80 -13.56 -15.42
CA HIS A 96 10.93 -14.35 -16.31
C HIS A 96 9.67 -14.88 -15.62
N LEU A 97 9.12 -14.11 -14.67
CA LEU A 97 7.93 -14.47 -13.90
C LEU A 97 6.62 -14.12 -14.61
N THR A 98 6.68 -13.28 -15.64
CA THR A 98 5.52 -12.86 -16.42
C THR A 98 5.76 -13.05 -17.91
N ASP A 99 4.70 -13.47 -18.60
CA ASP A 99 4.68 -13.55 -20.06
C ASP A 99 4.32 -12.17 -20.63
N PRO A 100 5.19 -11.52 -21.44
CA PRO A 100 4.91 -10.18 -21.98
C PRO A 100 3.73 -10.16 -22.96
N THR A 101 3.27 -11.31 -23.46
CA THR A 101 2.08 -11.41 -24.32
C THR A 101 0.77 -11.41 -23.53
N LYS A 102 0.84 -11.67 -22.23
CA LYS A 102 -0.29 -11.75 -21.32
C LYS A 102 -0.39 -10.52 -20.41
N ALA A 103 -1.58 -10.30 -19.87
CA ALA A 103 -1.81 -9.16 -18.97
C ALA A 103 -1.47 -9.51 -17.52
N THR A 104 -0.76 -8.60 -16.85
CA THR A 104 -0.45 -8.67 -15.42
C THR A 104 -1.14 -7.51 -14.69
N LEU A 105 -1.91 -7.84 -13.66
CA LEU A 105 -2.51 -6.86 -12.75
C LEU A 105 -1.58 -6.61 -11.57
N PHE A 106 -1.19 -5.36 -11.38
CA PHE A 106 -0.55 -4.91 -10.14
C PHE A 106 -1.61 -4.31 -9.22
N LEU A 107 -1.66 -4.83 -8.01
CA LEU A 107 -2.56 -4.41 -6.96
C LEU A 107 -1.74 -3.90 -5.77
N ASP A 108 -1.83 -2.61 -5.53
CA ASP A 108 -1.16 -1.94 -4.42
C ASP A 108 -2.15 -1.55 -3.35
N ILE A 109 -2.13 -2.26 -2.24
CA ILE A 109 -3.02 -1.99 -1.13
C ILE A 109 -2.24 -1.21 -0.08
N THR A 110 -2.71 0.00 0.22
CA THR A 110 -2.15 0.87 1.26
C THR A 110 -3.22 1.25 2.27
N SER A 111 -2.83 1.85 3.37
CA SER A 111 -3.78 2.37 4.37
C SER A 111 -4.76 3.41 3.79
N GLY A 112 -4.30 4.24 2.87
CA GLY A 112 -5.08 5.35 2.29
C GLY A 112 -5.84 5.03 1.01
N GLY A 113 -5.42 4.02 0.23
CA GLY A 113 -6.01 3.72 -1.07
C GLY A 113 -5.59 2.38 -1.65
N VAL A 114 -6.24 2.03 -2.75
CA VAL A 114 -5.89 0.87 -3.57
C VAL A 114 -5.56 1.35 -4.97
N GLY A 115 -4.37 1.03 -5.44
CA GLY A 115 -3.92 1.28 -6.81
C GLY A 115 -4.01 0.01 -7.64
N LEU A 116 -4.56 0.12 -8.84
CA LEU A 116 -4.62 -0.96 -9.82
C LEU A 116 -3.98 -0.51 -11.12
N THR A 117 -3.10 -1.34 -11.66
CA THR A 117 -2.55 -1.15 -13.00
C THR A 117 -2.49 -2.47 -13.74
N VAL A 118 -2.88 -2.47 -15.02
CA VAL A 118 -2.76 -3.64 -15.89
C VAL A 118 -1.73 -3.34 -16.97
N TRP A 119 -0.74 -4.21 -17.06
CA TRP A 119 0.33 -4.13 -18.04
C TRP A 119 0.29 -5.33 -18.98
N ARG A 120 0.66 -5.11 -20.25
CA ARG A 120 0.94 -6.15 -21.24
C ARG A 120 2.11 -5.70 -22.10
N GLY A 121 3.20 -6.45 -22.08
CA GLY A 121 4.46 -6.01 -22.70
C GLY A 121 4.91 -4.68 -22.07
N GLU A 122 5.22 -3.71 -22.89
CA GLU A 122 5.63 -2.36 -22.43
C GLU A 122 4.44 -1.39 -22.31
N SER A 123 3.22 -1.88 -22.50
CA SER A 123 2.02 -1.06 -22.55
C SER A 123 1.25 -1.10 -21.25
N LEU A 124 0.97 0.08 -20.69
CA LEU A 124 0.00 0.28 -19.61
C LEU A 124 -1.40 0.30 -20.23
N LEU A 125 -2.19 -0.74 -19.96
CA LEU A 125 -3.54 -0.90 -20.55
C LEU A 125 -4.62 -0.23 -19.70
N PHE A 126 -4.42 -0.21 -18.37
CA PHE A 126 -5.41 0.26 -17.41
C PHE A 126 -4.74 0.80 -16.16
N GLN A 127 -5.30 1.86 -15.62
CA GLN A 127 -4.91 2.39 -14.33
C GLN A 127 -6.11 2.97 -13.60
N ARG A 128 -6.30 2.56 -12.37
CA ARG A 128 -7.28 3.13 -11.47
C ARG A 128 -6.75 3.21 -10.06
N ASN A 129 -7.12 4.29 -9.38
CA ASN A 129 -6.80 4.47 -7.97
C ASN A 129 -8.09 4.73 -7.22
N MET A 130 -8.28 4.00 -6.14
CA MET A 130 -9.43 4.13 -5.26
C MET A 130 -8.99 4.68 -3.91
N HIS A 131 -9.67 5.69 -3.41
CA HIS A 131 -9.46 6.25 -2.07
C HIS A 131 -10.11 5.38 -0.98
N SER A 132 -9.84 4.09 -0.99
CA SER A 132 -10.45 3.06 -0.14
C SER A 132 -9.42 2.05 0.33
N GLY A 133 -8.33 2.56 0.90
CA GLY A 133 -7.33 1.71 1.52
C GLY A 133 -7.84 1.06 2.81
N SER A 134 -7.06 0.13 3.35
CA SER A 134 -7.44 -0.71 4.48
C SER A 134 -7.89 0.08 5.71
N LEU A 135 -7.24 1.20 6.01
CA LEU A 135 -7.64 2.07 7.13
C LEU A 135 -8.97 2.76 6.86
N ARG A 136 -9.18 3.28 5.63
CA ARG A 136 -10.46 3.93 5.27
C ARG A 136 -11.63 2.94 5.26
N VAL A 137 -11.41 1.72 4.80
CA VAL A 137 -12.41 0.65 4.89
C VAL A 137 -12.77 0.40 6.35
N MET A 138 -11.77 0.27 7.22
CA MET A 138 -11.98 0.05 8.64
C MET A 138 -12.73 1.22 9.31
N GLU A 139 -12.43 2.47 8.97
CA GLU A 139 -13.08 3.67 9.50
C GLU A 139 -14.54 3.81 9.05
N SER A 140 -14.93 3.16 7.95
CA SER A 140 -16.33 3.09 7.51
C SER A 140 -17.24 2.30 8.47
N PHE A 141 -16.65 1.62 9.46
CA PHE A 141 -17.35 0.84 10.46
C PHE A 141 -17.10 1.40 11.87
N ASN A 142 -18.13 1.50 12.68
CA ASN A 142 -17.99 1.94 14.07
C ASN A 142 -17.34 0.85 14.95
N ARG A 143 -16.94 1.22 16.18
CA ARG A 143 -16.23 0.31 17.10
C ARG A 143 -17.01 -0.98 17.39
N ASN A 144 -18.33 -0.89 17.56
CA ASN A 144 -19.17 -2.07 17.85
C ASN A 144 -19.23 -3.03 16.66
N GLN A 145 -19.34 -2.48 15.44
CA GLN A 145 -19.29 -3.29 14.22
C GLN A 145 -17.95 -3.99 14.06
N ARG A 146 -16.84 -3.30 14.32
CA ARG A 146 -15.48 -3.88 14.23
C ARG A 146 -15.22 -4.97 15.25
N SER A 147 -15.86 -4.93 16.40
CA SER A 147 -15.74 -5.95 17.45
C SER A 147 -16.63 -7.19 17.20
N SER A 148 -17.53 -7.12 16.23
CA SER A 148 -18.48 -8.20 15.94
C SER A 148 -17.81 -9.36 15.20
N ILE A 149 -18.28 -10.59 15.45
CA ILE A 149 -17.89 -11.79 14.71
C ILE A 149 -18.30 -11.73 13.23
N SER A 150 -19.31 -10.92 12.90
CA SER A 150 -19.76 -10.69 11.52
C SER A 150 -18.96 -9.61 10.78
N PHE A 151 -17.96 -8.99 11.42
CA PHE A 151 -17.19 -7.92 10.83
C PHE A 151 -16.47 -8.32 9.52
N PRO A 152 -15.82 -9.51 9.40
CA PRO A 152 -15.23 -9.93 8.13
C PRO A 152 -16.25 -9.98 7.00
N ARG A 153 -17.44 -10.51 7.26
CA ARG A 153 -18.53 -10.54 6.28
C ARG A 153 -19.00 -9.14 5.86
N ALA A 154 -19.11 -8.23 6.82
CA ALA A 154 -19.49 -6.85 6.54
C ALA A 154 -18.44 -6.14 5.65
N ILE A 155 -17.15 -6.39 5.88
CA ILE A 155 -16.06 -5.91 5.00
C ILE A 155 -16.22 -6.51 3.60
N THR A 156 -16.41 -7.82 3.48
CA THR A 156 -16.61 -8.50 2.19
C THR A 156 -17.76 -7.87 1.40
N GLU A 157 -18.91 -7.68 2.03
CA GLU A 157 -20.08 -7.06 1.38
C GLU A 157 -19.81 -5.59 0.97
N TYR A 158 -19.10 -4.83 1.80
CA TYR A 158 -18.69 -3.47 1.49
C TYR A 158 -17.76 -3.42 0.28
N LEU A 159 -16.72 -4.24 0.28
CA LEU A 159 -15.74 -4.32 -0.81
C LEU A 159 -16.39 -4.81 -2.12
N HIS A 160 -17.26 -5.82 -2.06
CA HIS A 160 -17.99 -6.30 -3.24
C HIS A 160 -18.79 -5.20 -3.94
N ARG A 161 -19.48 -4.34 -3.19
CA ARG A 161 -20.22 -3.21 -3.76
C ARG A 161 -19.29 -2.20 -4.43
N MET A 162 -18.13 -1.99 -3.85
CA MET A 162 -17.17 -1.00 -4.32
C MET A 162 -16.37 -1.49 -5.52
N ILE A 163 -16.02 -2.78 -5.55
CA ILE A 163 -15.16 -3.39 -6.58
C ILE A 163 -16.00 -3.96 -7.74
N GLY A 164 -17.31 -4.18 -7.55
CA GLY A 164 -18.17 -4.81 -8.56
C GLY A 164 -18.02 -4.21 -9.97
N PRO A 165 -18.20 -2.89 -10.15
CA PRO A 165 -18.02 -2.26 -11.47
C PRO A 165 -16.62 -2.41 -12.04
N LEU A 166 -15.61 -2.39 -11.18
CA LEU A 166 -14.21 -2.54 -11.56
C LEU A 166 -13.91 -3.97 -12.05
N ARG A 167 -14.53 -4.96 -11.44
CA ARG A 167 -14.36 -6.36 -11.83
C ARG A 167 -14.80 -6.60 -13.29
N GLU A 168 -15.92 -6.04 -13.70
CA GLU A 168 -16.41 -6.14 -15.09
C GLU A 168 -15.40 -5.51 -16.06
N GLU A 169 -14.85 -4.35 -15.71
CA GLU A 169 -13.85 -3.67 -16.53
C GLU A 169 -12.55 -4.48 -16.63
N LEU A 170 -12.08 -5.05 -15.53
CA LEU A 170 -10.84 -5.85 -15.49
C LEU A 170 -10.97 -7.18 -16.28
N GLN A 171 -12.15 -7.76 -16.35
CA GLN A 171 -12.37 -9.00 -17.13
C GLN A 171 -12.03 -8.84 -18.62
N THR A 172 -12.11 -7.62 -19.17
CA THR A 172 -11.78 -7.34 -20.56
C THR A 172 -10.31 -7.53 -20.90
N PHE A 173 -9.42 -7.55 -19.92
CA PHE A 173 -7.97 -7.60 -20.13
C PHE A 173 -7.39 -9.01 -20.17
N ASN A 174 -8.15 -10.04 -19.83
CA ASN A 174 -7.68 -11.44 -19.74
C ASN A 174 -6.41 -11.56 -18.89
N ILE A 175 -6.53 -11.19 -17.61
CA ILE A 175 -5.43 -11.15 -16.64
C ILE A 175 -4.94 -12.57 -16.35
N ASP A 176 -3.65 -12.81 -16.56
CA ASP A 176 -2.98 -14.09 -16.32
C ASP A 176 -2.35 -14.17 -14.93
N SER A 177 -1.81 -13.06 -14.46
CA SER A 177 -1.13 -12.99 -13.17
C SER A 177 -1.49 -11.74 -12.39
N ILE A 178 -1.45 -11.85 -11.06
CA ILE A 178 -1.70 -10.74 -10.12
C ILE A 178 -0.47 -10.56 -9.25
N VAL A 179 0.02 -9.33 -9.16
CA VAL A 179 1.13 -8.93 -8.30
C VAL A 179 0.61 -8.07 -7.17
N LEU A 180 0.70 -8.58 -5.96
CA LEU A 180 0.36 -7.82 -4.75
C LEU A 180 1.59 -7.07 -4.25
N SER A 181 1.41 -5.83 -3.85
CA SER A 181 2.44 -5.01 -3.23
C SER A 181 1.87 -4.17 -2.09
N GLY A 182 2.75 -3.62 -1.29
CA GLY A 182 2.41 -2.89 -0.07
C GLY A 182 2.99 -3.57 1.16
N ASP A 183 3.02 -2.85 2.28
CA ASP A 183 3.61 -3.36 3.52
C ASP A 183 2.87 -4.61 4.04
N GLU A 184 1.56 -4.68 3.82
CA GLU A 184 0.71 -5.78 4.23
C GLU A 184 0.95 -7.06 3.41
N ALA A 185 1.45 -6.96 2.18
CA ALA A 185 1.78 -8.13 1.36
C ALA A 185 2.84 -9.04 2.03
N GLN A 186 3.79 -8.44 2.75
CA GLN A 186 4.79 -9.19 3.54
C GLN A 186 4.14 -9.98 4.67
N TYR A 187 3.12 -9.41 5.33
CA TYR A 187 2.37 -10.14 6.36
C TYR A 187 1.58 -11.30 5.77
N MET A 188 1.01 -11.16 4.59
CA MET A 188 0.28 -12.25 3.94
C MET A 188 1.20 -13.44 3.67
N THR A 189 2.42 -13.23 3.20
CA THR A 189 3.39 -14.31 2.98
C THR A 189 3.77 -15.01 4.27
N HIS A 190 3.99 -14.26 5.34
CA HIS A 190 4.27 -14.81 6.67
C HIS A 190 3.08 -15.64 7.20
N LEU A 191 1.84 -15.14 7.05
CA LEU A 191 0.62 -15.85 7.47
C LEU A 191 0.39 -17.13 6.67
N MET A 192 0.87 -17.20 5.44
CA MET A 192 0.85 -18.40 4.61
C MET A 192 1.99 -19.38 4.95
N GLY A 193 2.83 -19.08 5.95
CA GLY A 193 3.96 -19.91 6.33
C GLY A 193 5.07 -19.96 5.26
N GLN A 194 5.14 -18.95 4.42
CA GLN A 194 6.28 -18.74 3.53
C GLN A 194 7.25 -17.81 4.26
N GLU A 195 8.29 -18.38 4.85
CA GLU A 195 9.36 -17.59 5.42
C GLU A 195 10.10 -16.84 4.30
N ASN A 196 10.46 -15.62 4.61
CA ASN A 196 11.12 -14.69 3.71
C ASN A 196 12.55 -15.19 3.38
N ASN A 197 12.66 -16.01 2.37
CA ASN A 197 13.96 -16.47 1.84
C ASN A 197 14.65 -15.37 1.05
N LYS A 198 14.86 -14.17 1.60
CA LYS A 198 15.63 -13.07 0.97
C LYS A 198 15.29 -12.75 -0.51
N GLU A 199 14.22 -13.33 -1.01
CA GLU A 199 13.74 -13.07 -2.37
C GLU A 199 12.86 -11.82 -2.37
N ASP A 200 13.13 -10.90 -3.28
CA ASP A 200 12.35 -9.68 -3.45
C ASP A 200 10.91 -9.97 -3.95
N ILE A 201 10.69 -11.14 -4.54
CA ILE A 201 9.41 -11.56 -5.12
C ILE A 201 9.09 -12.99 -4.68
N ILE A 202 7.90 -13.19 -4.14
CA ILE A 202 7.40 -14.50 -3.72
C ILE A 202 6.21 -14.88 -4.60
N THR A 203 6.28 -16.04 -5.23
CA THR A 203 5.16 -16.60 -5.99
C THR A 203 4.28 -17.44 -5.08
N VAL A 204 2.97 -17.23 -5.14
CA VAL A 204 1.97 -17.92 -4.33
C VAL A 204 0.91 -18.53 -5.23
N GLU A 205 0.62 -19.81 -5.01
CA GLU A 205 -0.47 -20.50 -5.70
C GLU A 205 -1.83 -19.90 -5.29
N PRO A 206 -2.76 -19.65 -6.26
CA PRO A 206 -4.05 -19.04 -5.97
C PRO A 206 -4.85 -19.76 -4.88
N GLU A 207 -4.79 -21.08 -4.82
CA GLU A 207 -5.52 -21.88 -3.83
C GLU A 207 -5.01 -21.65 -2.40
N ARG A 208 -3.72 -21.42 -2.25
CA ARG A 208 -3.12 -21.08 -0.96
C ARG A 208 -3.57 -19.70 -0.49
N PHE A 209 -3.65 -18.74 -1.40
CA PHE A 209 -4.18 -17.41 -1.10
C PHE A 209 -5.67 -17.46 -0.72
N LYS A 210 -6.49 -18.23 -1.46
CA LYS A 210 -7.89 -18.48 -1.09
C LYS A 210 -8.03 -19.13 0.30
N GLY A 211 -7.15 -20.06 0.61
CA GLY A 211 -7.08 -20.68 1.95
C GLY A 211 -6.82 -19.65 3.06
N LEU A 212 -5.94 -18.68 2.82
CA LEU A 212 -5.71 -17.58 3.74
C LEU A 212 -6.98 -16.75 3.93
N ILE A 213 -7.63 -16.29 2.86
CA ILE A 213 -8.87 -15.51 2.93
C ILE A 213 -9.93 -16.25 3.76
N ASN A 214 -10.17 -17.52 3.45
CA ASN A 214 -11.16 -18.35 4.16
C ASN A 214 -10.84 -18.51 5.65
N SER A 215 -9.56 -18.47 6.02
CA SER A 215 -9.14 -18.57 7.42
C SER A 215 -9.50 -17.34 8.26
N PHE A 216 -9.89 -16.24 7.63
CA PHE A 216 -10.34 -15.00 8.28
C PHE A 216 -11.87 -14.94 8.47
N ASP A 217 -12.63 -15.88 7.91
CA ASP A 217 -14.07 -15.93 8.12
C ASP A 217 -14.40 -16.19 9.61
N GLY A 218 -15.30 -15.38 10.17
CA GLY A 218 -15.68 -15.46 11.58
C GLY A 218 -14.56 -15.14 12.60
N VAL A 219 -13.45 -14.53 12.15
CA VAL A 219 -12.32 -14.16 13.01
C VAL A 219 -12.44 -12.69 13.42
N THR A 220 -12.31 -12.40 14.71
CA THR A 220 -12.28 -11.03 15.23
C THR A 220 -10.85 -10.48 15.27
N ALA A 221 -10.70 -9.14 15.27
CA ALA A 221 -9.39 -8.51 15.44
C ALA A 221 -8.66 -9.01 16.70
N THR A 222 -9.38 -9.21 17.81
CA THR A 222 -8.82 -9.74 19.06
C THR A 222 -8.25 -11.15 18.87
N LYS A 223 -8.91 -12.02 18.10
CA LYS A 223 -8.36 -13.35 17.78
C LYS A 223 -7.10 -13.25 16.93
N LEU A 224 -7.04 -12.31 15.96
CA LEU A 224 -5.83 -12.07 15.17
C LEU A 224 -4.67 -11.57 16.02
N MET A 225 -4.93 -10.62 16.92
CA MET A 225 -3.92 -10.13 17.86
C MET A 225 -3.29 -11.28 18.66
N ASN A 226 -4.13 -12.15 19.23
CA ASN A 226 -3.67 -13.26 20.05
C ASN A 226 -2.95 -14.35 19.24
N ARG A 227 -3.49 -14.69 18.07
CA ARG A 227 -2.97 -15.79 17.22
C ARG A 227 -1.61 -15.41 16.60
N TYR A 228 -1.46 -14.17 16.14
CA TYR A 228 -0.28 -13.73 15.40
C TYR A 228 0.58 -12.73 16.17
N LYS A 229 0.27 -12.50 17.46
CA LYS A 229 0.98 -11.54 18.33
C LYS A 229 1.08 -10.14 17.72
N LEU A 230 0.03 -9.71 17.03
CA LEU A 230 -0.03 -8.41 16.37
C LEU A 230 -0.53 -7.32 17.33
N PRO A 231 -0.04 -6.08 17.23
CA PRO A 231 -0.66 -4.95 17.88
C PRO A 231 -2.05 -4.69 17.28
N GLU A 232 -2.94 -4.08 18.07
CA GLU A 232 -4.35 -3.87 17.70
C GLU A 232 -4.52 -3.16 16.35
N TYR A 233 -3.75 -2.11 16.12
CA TYR A 233 -3.82 -1.36 14.87
C TYR A 233 -3.45 -2.21 13.64
N LYS A 234 -2.45 -3.09 13.77
CA LYS A 234 -2.05 -4.02 12.69
C LYS A 234 -3.14 -5.08 12.42
N ALA A 235 -3.73 -5.64 13.45
CA ALA A 235 -4.82 -6.61 13.31
C ALA A 235 -6.04 -5.99 12.61
N ASN A 236 -6.36 -4.75 12.95
CA ASN A 236 -7.46 -4.00 12.35
C ASN A 236 -7.22 -3.67 10.86
N ILE A 237 -6.00 -3.33 10.48
CA ILE A 237 -5.64 -3.02 9.08
C ILE A 237 -5.52 -4.31 8.26
N LEU A 238 -4.98 -5.36 8.82
CA LEU A 238 -4.73 -6.62 8.13
C LEU A 238 -6.03 -7.27 7.64
N MET A 239 -7.11 -7.19 8.41
CA MET A 239 -8.40 -7.79 8.05
C MET A 239 -8.98 -7.24 6.73
N PRO A 240 -9.19 -5.93 6.54
CA PRO A 240 -9.68 -5.41 5.27
C PRO A 240 -8.67 -5.49 4.11
N THR A 241 -7.41 -5.78 4.40
CA THR A 241 -6.38 -5.97 3.37
C THR A 241 -6.41 -7.39 2.80
N ILE A 242 -6.74 -8.41 3.62
CA ILE A 242 -6.77 -9.81 3.20
C ILE A 242 -8.11 -10.17 2.54
N ILE A 243 -9.22 -9.64 3.06
CA ILE A 243 -10.57 -9.84 2.52
C ILE A 243 -10.77 -9.06 1.22
#